data_6c7b15170a27df41cb0a8b190e98c10d
#
_entry.id   6c7b15170a27df41cb0a8b190e98c10d
#
_cell.length_a   1.000
_cell.length_b   1.000
_cell.length_c   1.000
_cell.angle_alpha   90.00
_cell.angle_beta   90.00
_cell.angle_gamma   90.00
#
_symmetry.space_group_name_H-M   'P 1'
#
loop_
_entity.id
_entity.type
_entity.pdbx_description
1 polymer ?
#
loop_
_entity_poly.entity_id
_entity_poly.type
_entity_poly.pdbx_seq_one_letter_code
_entity_poly.pdbx_strand_id
1 'polypeptide(L)'
;MNWHTQLRTHGYAHFPGLTPASLALAAREAIDRDLRDNYDSERQLEYDNQSYCPGLRGSPPIMDLLLRAPIMKIVDEALGIGSVGWDKGQIAIRRSRNFPREIPPEPHIDGFASGLNGLEEGKIYSHTALVGVFLTPVLRPFAGNFTVWPGSHYVYESYFRARGARAMREPMPAPEIGQAVQLTCGVGDVVFCHYLLGHTAAVNTAEIDRVAVYFRIWLRDLEERRWECLTNIWEGWKI
;
A
#
# COMPACT_ATOMS: atom_id res chain seq x y z
N MET A 1 11.90 19.54 0.04
CA MET A 1 11.84 18.73 1.29
C MET A 1 12.47 17.40 0.95
N ASN A 2 13.38 16.88 1.77
CA ASN A 2 13.92 15.54 1.54
C ASN A 2 12.85 14.48 1.87
N TRP A 3 13.04 13.26 1.41
CA TRP A 3 12.03 12.21 1.55
C TRP A 3 11.83 11.74 3.01
N HIS A 4 12.87 11.80 3.87
CA HIS A 4 12.73 11.51 5.31
C HIS A 4 11.77 12.50 5.97
N THR A 5 11.93 13.79 5.68
CA THR A 5 11.01 14.81 6.19
C THR A 5 9.61 14.64 5.65
N GLN A 6 9.44 14.28 4.36
CA GLN A 6 8.12 13.97 3.79
C GLN A 6 7.47 12.81 4.52
N LEU A 7 8.20 11.71 4.70
CA LEU A 7 7.69 10.52 5.37
C LEU A 7 7.29 10.81 6.82
N ARG A 8 8.16 11.48 7.57
CA ARG A 8 7.83 11.86 8.95
C ARG A 8 6.64 12.80 9.04
N THR A 9 6.57 13.84 8.20
CA THR A 9 5.51 14.85 8.28
C THR A 9 4.19 14.34 7.74
N HIS A 10 4.22 13.64 6.60
CA HIS A 10 3.02 13.26 5.86
C HIS A 10 2.65 11.78 6.00
N GLY A 11 3.56 10.94 6.49
CA GLY A 11 3.39 9.49 6.55
C GLY A 11 3.71 8.78 5.24
N TYR A 12 4.14 9.51 4.20
CA TYR A 12 4.58 8.95 2.92
C TYR A 12 5.65 9.79 2.24
N ALA A 13 6.38 9.17 1.32
CA ALA A 13 7.27 9.83 0.37
C ALA A 13 6.97 9.31 -1.04
N HIS A 14 7.03 10.20 -2.05
CA HIS A 14 6.83 9.87 -3.45
C HIS A 14 8.13 10.01 -4.22
N PHE A 15 8.46 9.00 -5.02
CA PHE A 15 9.69 8.91 -5.81
C PHE A 15 9.32 8.76 -7.30
N PRO A 16 9.29 9.84 -8.05
CA PRO A 16 8.98 9.80 -9.49
C PRO A 16 10.00 8.97 -10.27
N GLY A 17 9.53 8.02 -11.09
CA GLY A 17 10.34 7.22 -12.00
C GLY A 17 11.42 6.37 -11.34
N LEU A 18 11.29 6.03 -10.04
CA LEU A 18 12.30 5.25 -9.31
C LEU A 18 12.46 3.83 -9.87
N THR A 19 11.37 3.22 -10.34
CA THR A 19 11.41 1.89 -10.96
C THR A 19 11.84 2.02 -12.42
N PRO A 20 12.91 1.32 -12.87
CA PRO A 20 13.30 1.29 -14.27
C PRO A 20 12.15 0.87 -15.19
N ALA A 21 12.00 1.56 -16.32
CA ALA A 21 10.92 1.31 -17.28
C ALA A 21 10.87 -0.14 -17.76
N SER A 22 12.02 -0.80 -17.91
CA SER A 22 12.09 -2.21 -18.31
C SER A 22 11.47 -3.17 -17.28
N LEU A 23 11.65 -2.88 -15.99
CA LEU A 23 11.04 -3.69 -14.92
C LEU A 23 9.52 -3.44 -14.84
N ALA A 24 9.09 -2.18 -14.94
CA ALA A 24 7.68 -1.83 -14.97
C ALA A 24 6.95 -2.47 -16.17
N LEU A 25 7.58 -2.44 -17.35
CA LEU A 25 7.05 -3.08 -18.56
C LEU A 25 6.96 -4.60 -18.40
N ALA A 26 8.01 -5.26 -17.94
CA ALA A 26 8.02 -6.72 -17.76
C ALA A 26 6.93 -7.18 -16.78
N ALA A 27 6.74 -6.45 -15.67
CA ALA A 27 5.68 -6.73 -14.71
C ALA A 27 4.29 -6.52 -15.34
N ARG A 28 4.10 -5.43 -16.08
CA ARG A 28 2.84 -5.13 -16.76
C ARG A 28 2.49 -6.21 -17.80
N GLU A 29 3.42 -6.60 -18.65
CA GLU A 29 3.21 -7.66 -19.64
C GLU A 29 2.86 -9.01 -19.00
N ALA A 30 3.51 -9.35 -17.87
CA ALA A 30 3.20 -10.56 -17.13
C ALA A 30 1.78 -10.54 -16.57
N ILE A 31 1.35 -9.40 -15.98
CA ILE A 31 -0.01 -9.19 -15.47
C ILE A 31 -1.04 -9.27 -16.60
N ASP A 32 -0.79 -8.59 -17.73
CA ASP A 32 -1.71 -8.59 -18.87
C ASP A 32 -1.87 -10.00 -19.49
N ARG A 33 -0.81 -10.80 -19.49
CA ARG A 33 -0.86 -12.19 -19.92
C ARG A 33 -1.69 -13.04 -18.98
N ASP A 34 -1.43 -12.95 -17.68
CA ASP A 34 -2.16 -13.74 -16.67
C ASP A 34 -3.65 -13.38 -16.65
N LEU A 35 -3.98 -12.10 -16.82
CA LEU A 35 -5.38 -11.66 -16.94
C LEU A 35 -6.08 -12.22 -18.18
N ARG A 36 -5.39 -12.37 -19.32
CA ARG A 36 -5.98 -13.00 -20.51
C ARG A 36 -6.19 -14.49 -20.34
N ASP A 37 -5.25 -15.17 -19.67
CA ASP A 37 -5.18 -16.64 -19.63
C ASP A 37 -5.93 -17.23 -18.44
N ASN A 38 -6.00 -16.51 -17.30
CA ASN A 38 -6.41 -17.04 -15.99
C ASN A 38 -7.47 -16.20 -15.26
N TYR A 39 -7.95 -15.07 -15.85
CA TYR A 39 -8.94 -14.24 -15.17
C TYR A 39 -10.29 -14.94 -15.11
N ASP A 40 -10.85 -15.00 -13.90
CA ASP A 40 -12.17 -15.54 -13.59
C ASP A 40 -13.07 -14.41 -13.06
N SER A 41 -14.09 -14.04 -13.83
CA SER A 41 -15.01 -12.96 -13.46
C SER A 41 -15.86 -13.28 -12.22
N GLU A 42 -16.07 -14.55 -11.89
CA GLU A 42 -16.81 -14.96 -10.69
C GLU A 42 -16.03 -14.65 -9.40
N ARG A 43 -14.69 -14.51 -9.51
CA ARG A 43 -13.79 -14.15 -8.41
C ARG A 43 -13.48 -12.66 -8.33
N GLN A 44 -14.21 -11.81 -9.04
CA GLN A 44 -13.93 -10.37 -9.09
C GLN A 44 -13.86 -9.74 -7.70
N LEU A 45 -14.80 -10.07 -6.81
CA LEU A 45 -14.84 -9.55 -5.44
C LEU A 45 -13.60 -9.95 -4.62
N GLU A 46 -13.12 -11.18 -4.80
CA GLU A 46 -11.88 -11.65 -4.18
C GLU A 46 -10.67 -10.88 -4.70
N TYR A 47 -10.56 -10.71 -6.02
CA TYR A 47 -9.46 -9.96 -6.64
C TYR A 47 -9.42 -8.51 -6.16
N ASP A 48 -10.56 -7.85 -6.07
CA ASP A 48 -10.65 -6.45 -5.63
C ASP A 48 -10.22 -6.25 -4.16
N ASN A 49 -10.41 -7.26 -3.32
CA ASN A 49 -10.12 -7.20 -1.89
C ASN A 49 -8.79 -7.84 -1.49
N GLN A 50 -8.23 -8.73 -2.31
CA GLN A 50 -6.99 -9.43 -2.00
C GLN A 50 -5.89 -9.12 -3.01
N SER A 51 -5.94 -9.75 -4.19
CA SER A 51 -4.97 -9.52 -5.26
C SER A 51 -5.48 -10.09 -6.58
N TYR A 52 -5.33 -9.34 -7.63
CA TYR A 52 -5.37 -9.91 -8.98
C TYR A 52 -4.19 -10.85 -9.21
N CYS A 53 -4.31 -11.76 -10.19
CA CYS A 53 -3.25 -12.67 -10.61
C CYS A 53 -2.57 -13.39 -9.42
N PRO A 54 -3.31 -14.13 -8.57
CA PRO A 54 -2.78 -14.65 -7.31
C PRO A 54 -1.57 -15.58 -7.50
N GLY A 55 -1.50 -16.33 -8.61
CA GLY A 55 -0.37 -17.18 -8.98
C GLY A 55 0.90 -16.41 -9.35
N LEU A 56 0.75 -15.14 -9.75
CA LEU A 56 1.86 -14.33 -10.25
C LEU A 56 2.60 -13.55 -9.14
N ARG A 57 1.98 -13.38 -7.98
CA ARG A 57 2.45 -12.50 -6.89
C ARG A 57 3.92 -12.68 -6.48
N GLY A 58 4.42 -13.92 -6.47
CA GLY A 58 5.81 -14.25 -6.12
C GLY A 58 6.73 -14.49 -7.31
N SER A 59 6.26 -14.26 -8.53
CA SER A 59 7.05 -14.48 -9.74
C SER A 59 8.16 -13.43 -9.93
N PRO A 60 9.23 -13.75 -10.68
CA PRO A 60 10.31 -12.79 -10.92
C PRO A 60 9.84 -11.43 -11.46
N PRO A 61 8.96 -11.30 -12.48
CA PRO A 61 8.54 -9.99 -12.96
C PRO A 61 7.93 -9.10 -11.88
N ILE A 62 7.22 -9.67 -10.91
CA ILE A 62 6.62 -8.92 -9.82
C ILE A 62 7.65 -8.63 -8.73
N MET A 63 8.42 -9.63 -8.31
CA MET A 63 9.41 -9.45 -7.24
C MET A 63 10.58 -8.57 -7.67
N ASP A 64 10.94 -8.54 -8.93
CA ASP A 64 12.00 -7.68 -9.48
C ASP A 64 11.65 -6.19 -9.33
N LEU A 65 10.38 -5.81 -9.27
CA LEU A 65 9.97 -4.42 -8.95
C LEU A 65 10.50 -3.99 -7.59
N LEU A 66 10.53 -4.87 -6.60
CA LEU A 66 11.07 -4.58 -5.26
C LEU A 66 12.59 -4.78 -5.21
N LEU A 67 13.07 -5.92 -5.74
CA LEU A 67 14.42 -6.41 -5.45
C LEU A 67 15.48 -5.87 -6.40
N ARG A 68 15.12 -5.46 -7.62
CA ARG A 68 16.05 -4.95 -8.64
C ARG A 68 15.92 -3.45 -8.91
N ALA A 69 14.80 -2.83 -8.54
CA ALA A 69 14.70 -1.38 -8.51
C ALA A 69 15.43 -0.82 -7.27
N PRO A 70 15.79 0.49 -7.26
CA PRO A 70 16.47 1.11 -6.10
C PRO A 70 15.63 1.19 -4.82
N ILE A 71 14.50 0.49 -4.75
CA ILE A 71 13.55 0.52 -3.62
C ILE A 71 14.20 -0.02 -2.35
N MET A 72 14.95 -1.12 -2.44
CA MET A 72 15.60 -1.70 -1.25
C MET A 72 16.64 -0.77 -0.63
N LYS A 73 17.24 0.16 -1.38
CA LYS A 73 18.10 1.21 -0.79
C LYS A 73 17.31 2.13 0.14
N ILE A 74 16.10 2.52 -0.27
CA ILE A 74 15.20 3.37 0.53
C ILE A 74 14.75 2.60 1.78
N VAL A 75 14.39 1.31 1.62
CA VAL A 75 14.01 0.44 2.72
C VAL A 75 15.15 0.28 3.72
N ASP A 76 16.36 0.00 3.25
CA ASP A 76 17.55 -0.17 4.09
C ASP A 76 17.95 1.13 4.82
N GLU A 77 17.81 2.27 4.15
CA GLU A 77 18.03 3.59 4.75
C GLU A 77 17.00 3.90 5.82
N ALA A 78 15.72 3.58 5.56
CA ALA A 78 14.63 3.85 6.49
C ALA A 78 14.61 2.91 7.69
N LEU A 79 14.89 1.62 7.51
CA LEU A 79 14.64 0.56 8.49
C LEU A 79 15.89 -0.18 8.95
N GLY A 80 17.01 0.00 8.26
CA GLY A 80 18.29 -0.66 8.54
C GLY A 80 18.53 -1.90 7.66
N ILE A 81 19.77 -2.03 7.22
CA ILE A 81 20.21 -3.13 6.35
C ILE A 81 19.99 -4.48 7.02
N GLY A 82 19.33 -5.40 6.32
CA GLY A 82 19.10 -6.76 6.78
C GLY A 82 18.08 -6.92 7.92
N SER A 83 17.45 -5.82 8.37
CA SER A 83 16.50 -5.83 9.49
C SER A 83 15.06 -6.18 9.07
N VAL A 84 14.79 -6.30 7.78
CA VAL A 84 13.43 -6.43 7.23
C VAL A 84 13.12 -7.79 6.62
N GLY A 85 11.83 -8.12 6.59
CA GLY A 85 11.21 -9.12 5.74
C GLY A 85 10.17 -8.47 4.82
N TRP A 86 9.71 -9.21 3.83
CA TRP A 86 8.66 -8.79 2.90
C TRP A 86 7.86 -10.00 2.40
N ASP A 87 6.64 -9.73 1.95
CA ASP A 87 5.77 -10.73 1.32
C ASP A 87 5.81 -10.59 -0.21
N LYS A 88 5.06 -11.46 -0.88
CA LYS A 88 4.79 -11.41 -2.31
C LYS A 88 4.05 -10.11 -2.68
N GLY A 89 4.26 -9.61 -3.89
CA GLY A 89 3.56 -8.43 -4.38
C GLY A 89 2.04 -8.63 -4.42
N GLN A 90 1.30 -7.63 -3.94
CA GLN A 90 -0.14 -7.55 -4.13
C GLN A 90 -0.42 -6.79 -5.43
N ILE A 91 -0.97 -7.46 -6.43
CA ILE A 91 -1.36 -6.83 -7.70
C ILE A 91 -2.74 -6.22 -7.51
N ALA A 92 -2.81 -4.91 -7.52
CA ALA A 92 -4.03 -4.14 -7.28
C ALA A 92 -4.45 -3.41 -8.56
N ILE A 93 -5.64 -3.72 -9.06
CA ILE A 93 -6.21 -3.11 -10.26
C ILE A 93 -7.48 -2.34 -9.87
N ARG A 94 -7.57 -1.09 -10.32
CA ARG A 94 -8.84 -0.36 -10.35
C ARG A 94 -9.27 -0.24 -11.80
N ARG A 95 -10.27 -1.05 -12.16
CA ARG A 95 -10.78 -1.13 -13.53
C ARG A 95 -11.26 0.23 -14.01
N SER A 96 -11.03 0.53 -15.27
CA SER A 96 -11.51 1.74 -15.92
C SER A 96 -13.03 1.83 -15.84
N ARG A 97 -13.54 3.04 -15.59
CA ARG A 97 -14.99 3.31 -15.47
C ARG A 97 -15.70 2.36 -14.48
N ASN A 98 -15.01 1.91 -13.43
CA ASN A 98 -15.62 1.03 -12.43
C ASN A 98 -16.76 1.72 -11.65
N PHE A 99 -16.81 3.05 -11.73
CA PHE A 99 -17.91 3.86 -11.18
C PHE A 99 -18.34 4.95 -12.17
N PRO A 100 -19.64 5.22 -12.27
CA PRO A 100 -20.17 6.22 -13.18
C PRO A 100 -19.96 7.68 -12.71
N ARG A 101 -19.57 7.85 -11.44
CA ARG A 101 -19.38 9.17 -10.81
C ARG A 101 -18.22 9.17 -9.82
N GLU A 102 -17.74 10.36 -9.52
CA GLU A 102 -16.77 10.59 -8.46
C GLU A 102 -17.42 10.38 -7.08
N ILE A 103 -16.80 9.56 -6.25
CA ILE A 103 -17.24 9.27 -4.89
C ILE A 103 -16.07 9.63 -3.96
N PRO A 104 -16.31 10.44 -2.91
CA PRO A 104 -15.28 10.74 -1.93
C PRO A 104 -14.66 9.46 -1.37
N PRO A 105 -13.33 9.35 -1.34
CA PRO A 105 -12.66 8.18 -0.81
C PRO A 105 -12.78 8.14 0.72
N GLU A 106 -12.94 6.93 1.28
CA GLU A 106 -12.94 6.69 2.71
C GLU A 106 -11.63 6.01 3.14
N PRO A 107 -11.01 6.44 4.25
CA PRO A 107 -9.73 5.93 4.70
C PRO A 107 -9.84 4.58 5.39
N HIS A 108 -8.77 3.79 5.28
CA HIS A 108 -8.50 2.66 6.15
C HIS A 108 -6.99 2.60 6.46
N ILE A 109 -6.64 1.80 7.45
CA ILE A 109 -5.28 1.29 7.64
C ILE A 109 -5.30 -0.21 7.40
N ASP A 110 -4.22 -0.75 6.88
CA ASP A 110 -4.09 -2.19 6.62
C ASP A 110 -4.07 -3.01 7.91
N GLY A 111 -4.33 -4.32 7.78
CA GLY A 111 -4.12 -5.29 8.85
C GLY A 111 -5.34 -5.57 9.73
N PHE A 112 -6.46 -4.91 9.47
CA PHE A 112 -7.74 -5.21 10.12
C PHE A 112 -8.61 -6.09 9.24
N ALA A 113 -9.31 -7.05 9.86
CA ALA A 113 -10.24 -7.92 9.15
C ALA A 113 -11.43 -7.12 8.60
N SER A 114 -11.84 -7.42 7.37
CA SER A 114 -13.00 -6.82 6.72
C SER A 114 -14.05 -7.86 6.27
N GLY A 115 -13.83 -9.14 6.60
CA GLY A 115 -14.62 -10.26 6.07
C GLY A 115 -14.33 -10.61 4.59
N LEU A 116 -13.69 -9.73 3.84
CA LEU A 116 -13.37 -9.90 2.40
C LEU A 116 -11.88 -10.04 2.12
N ASN A 117 -11.02 -9.50 2.99
CA ASN A 117 -9.58 -9.46 2.79
C ASN A 117 -8.83 -10.72 3.24
N GLY A 118 -9.55 -11.74 3.73
CA GLY A 118 -8.97 -13.01 4.19
C GLY A 118 -8.24 -12.94 5.53
N LEU A 119 -8.32 -11.82 6.25
CA LEU A 119 -7.74 -11.67 7.58
C LEU A 119 -8.68 -12.18 8.67
N GLU A 120 -8.11 -12.75 9.72
CA GLU A 120 -8.85 -13.29 10.86
C GLU A 120 -9.30 -12.17 11.80
N GLU A 121 -10.56 -12.19 12.21
CA GLU A 121 -11.12 -11.22 13.17
C GLU A 121 -10.41 -11.27 14.52
N GLY A 122 -10.26 -10.10 15.14
CA GLY A 122 -9.63 -9.95 16.45
C GLY A 122 -8.11 -10.01 16.44
N LYS A 123 -7.48 -10.11 15.26
CA LYS A 123 -6.03 -10.01 15.07
C LYS A 123 -5.66 -8.80 14.21
N ILE A 124 -4.57 -8.15 14.55
CA ILE A 124 -3.97 -7.08 13.73
C ILE A 124 -2.77 -7.65 12.98
N TYR A 125 -2.83 -7.58 11.66
CA TYR A 125 -1.74 -7.98 10.77
C TYR A 125 -0.97 -6.75 10.29
N SER A 126 -0.30 -6.08 11.23
CA SER A 126 0.52 -4.91 10.91
C SER A 126 1.76 -5.27 10.09
N HIS A 127 2.27 -4.29 9.40
CA HIS A 127 3.59 -4.29 8.77
C HIS A 127 4.30 -2.98 9.18
N THR A 128 5.49 -2.69 8.70
CA THR A 128 6.21 -1.46 9.06
C THR A 128 6.02 -0.39 7.99
N ALA A 129 6.21 -0.77 6.73
CA ALA A 129 6.07 0.13 5.60
C ALA A 129 5.32 -0.54 4.44
N LEU A 130 4.58 0.27 3.68
CA LEU A 130 3.95 -0.12 2.43
C LEU A 130 4.69 0.54 1.27
N VAL A 131 5.06 -0.25 0.26
CA VAL A 131 5.67 0.22 -0.98
C VAL A 131 4.70 0.00 -2.12
N GLY A 132 4.29 1.05 -2.81
CA GLY A 132 3.46 0.97 -4.03
C GLY A 132 4.26 1.32 -5.27
N VAL A 133 4.23 0.46 -6.29
CA VAL A 133 4.85 0.68 -7.60
C VAL A 133 3.76 0.81 -8.65
N PHE A 134 3.72 1.93 -9.38
CA PHE A 134 2.69 2.21 -10.38
C PHE A 134 3.11 1.72 -11.76
N LEU A 135 2.25 0.91 -12.40
CA LEU A 135 2.48 0.32 -13.72
C LEU A 135 1.62 0.96 -14.83
N THR A 136 0.72 1.86 -14.46
CA THR A 136 -0.06 2.71 -15.38
C THR A 136 -0.07 4.14 -14.87
N PRO A 137 -0.19 5.14 -15.78
CA PRO A 137 -0.25 6.53 -15.35
C PRO A 137 -1.60 6.85 -14.66
N VAL A 138 -1.53 7.68 -13.63
CA VAL A 138 -2.67 8.20 -12.86
C VAL A 138 -2.54 9.72 -12.84
N LEU A 139 -3.09 10.41 -13.82
CA LEU A 139 -2.76 11.82 -14.12
C LEU A 139 -3.79 12.82 -13.60
N ARG A 140 -4.93 12.37 -13.07
CA ARG A 140 -5.98 13.20 -12.52
C ARG A 140 -6.64 12.54 -11.30
N PRO A 141 -7.36 13.29 -10.47
CA PRO A 141 -8.20 12.69 -9.43
C PRO A 141 -9.25 11.72 -10.00
N PHE A 142 -9.71 10.80 -9.19
CA PHE A 142 -10.69 9.76 -9.52
C PHE A 142 -10.30 8.90 -10.75
N ALA A 143 -9.00 8.66 -10.90
CA ALA A 143 -8.44 7.71 -11.87
C ALA A 143 -7.89 6.45 -11.18
N GLY A 144 -8.53 6.02 -10.08
CA GLY A 144 -8.06 4.90 -9.27
C GLY A 144 -6.87 5.24 -8.39
N ASN A 145 -6.68 6.52 -8.07
CA ASN A 145 -5.52 7.04 -7.33
C ASN A 145 -5.30 6.31 -6.01
N PHE A 146 -4.03 6.09 -5.68
CA PHE A 146 -3.67 5.87 -4.29
C PHE A 146 -3.92 7.18 -3.53
N THR A 147 -4.87 7.12 -2.63
CA THR A 147 -5.33 8.27 -1.86
C THR A 147 -4.82 8.14 -0.45
N VAL A 148 -4.28 9.21 0.09
CA VAL A 148 -3.68 9.25 1.43
C VAL A 148 -4.29 10.38 2.26
N TRP A 149 -4.21 10.26 3.58
CA TRP A 149 -4.52 11.32 4.53
C TRP A 149 -3.22 11.74 5.23
N PRO A 150 -2.52 12.77 4.73
CA PRO A 150 -1.23 13.18 5.25
C PRO A 150 -1.30 13.51 6.75
N GLY A 151 -0.36 12.96 7.53
CA GLY A 151 -0.31 13.15 8.99
C GLY A 151 -1.21 12.22 9.81
N SER A 152 -2.11 11.44 9.16
CA SER A 152 -3.04 10.54 9.87
C SER A 152 -2.35 9.47 10.71
N HIS A 153 -1.12 9.08 10.40
CA HIS A 153 -0.34 8.12 11.19
C HIS A 153 -0.15 8.57 12.65
N TYR A 154 -0.03 9.88 12.91
CA TYR A 154 0.00 10.41 14.29
C TYR A 154 -1.36 10.39 14.98
N VAL A 155 -2.44 10.55 14.21
CA VAL A 155 -3.81 10.44 14.74
C VAL A 155 -4.11 9.01 15.16
N TYR A 156 -3.74 8.03 14.32
CA TYR A 156 -3.87 6.62 14.66
C TYR A 156 -2.97 6.20 15.83
N GLU A 157 -1.73 6.70 15.92
CA GLU A 157 -0.87 6.48 17.08
C GLU A 157 -1.57 6.95 18.38
N SER A 158 -2.09 8.17 18.34
CA SER A 158 -2.82 8.75 19.49
C SER A 158 -4.06 7.94 19.85
N TYR A 159 -4.80 7.45 18.85
CA TYR A 159 -5.93 6.56 19.04
C TYR A 159 -5.53 5.27 19.77
N PHE A 160 -4.48 4.57 19.30
CA PHE A 160 -4.01 3.34 19.92
C PHE A 160 -3.48 3.57 21.34
N ARG A 161 -2.76 4.66 21.57
CA ARG A 161 -2.31 5.04 22.92
C ARG A 161 -3.48 5.24 23.89
N ALA A 162 -4.53 5.95 23.46
CA ALA A 162 -5.69 6.24 24.29
C ALA A 162 -6.56 5.01 24.56
N ARG A 163 -6.74 4.13 23.56
CA ARG A 163 -7.60 2.93 23.64
C ARG A 163 -6.95 1.78 24.39
N GLY A 164 -5.62 1.70 24.37
CA GLY A 164 -4.87 0.56 24.90
C GLY A 164 -5.06 -0.72 24.10
N ALA A 165 -4.58 -1.84 24.61
CA ALA A 165 -4.56 -3.14 23.92
C ALA A 165 -5.95 -3.66 23.49
N ARG A 166 -7.03 -3.17 24.08
CA ARG A 166 -8.40 -3.52 23.66
C ARG A 166 -8.71 -3.13 22.22
N ALA A 167 -8.05 -2.07 21.70
CA ALA A 167 -8.20 -1.64 20.31
C ALA A 167 -7.85 -2.73 19.29
N MET A 168 -7.01 -3.70 19.67
CA MET A 168 -6.67 -4.85 18.83
C MET A 168 -7.84 -5.82 18.58
N ARG A 169 -8.92 -5.71 19.37
CA ARG A 169 -10.11 -6.55 19.26
C ARG A 169 -11.34 -5.77 18.79
N GLU A 170 -11.17 -4.48 18.54
CA GLU A 170 -12.22 -3.60 18.04
C GLU A 170 -12.21 -3.59 16.50
N PRO A 171 -13.32 -3.20 15.86
CA PRO A 171 -13.34 -2.92 14.43
C PRO A 171 -12.27 -1.89 14.03
N MET A 172 -11.98 -1.82 12.72
CA MET A 172 -11.03 -0.87 12.15
C MET A 172 -11.30 0.54 12.71
N PRO A 173 -10.28 1.23 13.28
CA PRO A 173 -10.48 2.55 13.86
C PRO A 173 -10.86 3.59 12.79
N ALA A 174 -11.81 4.44 13.11
CA ALA A 174 -12.26 5.56 12.28
C ALA A 174 -12.14 6.90 13.02
N PRO A 175 -10.93 7.32 13.45
CA PRO A 175 -10.76 8.64 14.06
C PRO A 175 -10.97 9.73 13.00
N GLU A 176 -11.28 10.94 13.45
CA GLU A 176 -11.30 12.10 12.57
C GLU A 176 -9.88 12.42 12.11
N ILE A 177 -9.65 12.34 10.80
CA ILE A 177 -8.38 12.62 10.14
C ILE A 177 -8.56 13.73 9.12
N GLY A 178 -7.46 14.37 8.72
CA GLY A 178 -7.47 15.52 7.81
C GLY A 178 -8.05 15.23 6.42
N GLN A 179 -7.70 16.06 5.44
CA GLN A 179 -8.21 15.94 4.08
C GLN A 179 -7.47 14.90 3.27
N ALA A 180 -8.21 14.22 2.40
CA ALA A 180 -7.69 13.26 1.43
C ALA A 180 -6.85 13.94 0.34
N VAL A 181 -5.73 13.33 -0.01
CA VAL A 181 -4.90 13.72 -1.15
C VAL A 181 -4.82 12.53 -2.11
N GLN A 182 -5.36 12.70 -3.31
CA GLN A 182 -5.28 11.71 -4.37
C GLN A 182 -3.97 11.90 -5.15
N LEU A 183 -3.03 10.95 -5.00
CA LEU A 183 -1.71 11.07 -5.61
C LEU A 183 -1.80 10.85 -7.12
N THR A 184 -1.16 11.74 -7.88
CA THR A 184 -0.90 11.51 -9.31
C THR A 184 0.46 10.85 -9.46
N CYS A 185 0.53 9.81 -10.30
CA CYS A 185 1.72 8.99 -10.48
C CYS A 185 1.94 8.68 -11.96
N GLY A 186 3.19 8.71 -12.39
CA GLY A 186 3.63 8.15 -13.67
C GLY A 186 3.91 6.66 -13.59
N VAL A 187 4.20 6.04 -14.73
CA VAL A 187 4.69 4.66 -14.78
C VAL A 187 6.10 4.60 -14.16
N GLY A 188 6.31 3.64 -13.26
CA GLY A 188 7.56 3.48 -12.54
C GLY A 188 7.68 4.36 -11.28
N ASP A 189 6.69 5.20 -10.99
CA ASP A 189 6.65 5.94 -9.73
C ASP A 189 6.50 4.98 -8.55
N VAL A 190 7.13 5.34 -7.42
CA VAL A 190 7.07 4.59 -6.18
C VAL A 190 6.55 5.48 -5.06
N VAL A 191 5.62 4.95 -4.26
CA VAL A 191 5.17 5.56 -3.02
C VAL A 191 5.60 4.68 -1.86
N PHE A 192 6.31 5.25 -0.90
CA PHE A 192 6.75 4.59 0.33
C PHE A 192 5.99 5.17 1.51
N CYS A 193 5.24 4.34 2.22
CA CYS A 193 4.30 4.78 3.26
C CYS A 193 4.59 4.14 4.61
N HIS A 194 4.38 4.91 5.67
CA HIS A 194 4.28 4.39 7.03
C HIS A 194 3.03 3.52 7.18
N TYR A 195 3.11 2.42 7.93
CA TYR A 195 2.00 1.49 8.14
C TYR A 195 0.69 2.15 8.60
N LEU A 196 0.76 3.09 9.56
CA LEU A 196 -0.43 3.76 10.10
C LEU A 196 -0.93 4.92 9.23
N LEU A 197 -0.40 5.15 8.04
CA LEU A 197 -0.97 6.14 7.14
C LEU A 197 -2.36 5.70 6.69
N GLY A 198 -3.37 6.50 6.99
CA GLY A 198 -4.70 6.31 6.43
C GLY A 198 -4.64 6.43 4.90
N HIS A 199 -5.13 5.41 4.22
CA HIS A 199 -5.08 5.35 2.76
C HIS A 199 -6.26 4.58 2.18
N THR A 200 -6.44 4.70 0.87
CA THR A 200 -7.39 3.90 0.07
C THR A 200 -7.07 4.02 -1.41
N ALA A 201 -7.81 3.30 -2.24
CA ALA A 201 -7.83 3.53 -3.68
C ALA A 201 -9.13 4.24 -4.07
N ALA A 202 -9.02 5.43 -4.67
CA ALA A 202 -10.17 6.15 -5.21
C ALA A 202 -10.88 5.32 -6.31
N VAL A 203 -12.14 5.64 -6.57
CA VAL A 203 -12.87 5.11 -7.73
C VAL A 203 -12.14 5.49 -9.02
N ASN A 204 -12.31 4.68 -10.05
CA ASN A 204 -11.70 4.95 -11.35
C ASN A 204 -12.78 5.33 -12.38
N THR A 205 -12.89 6.61 -12.67
CA THR A 205 -13.74 7.18 -13.72
C THR A 205 -12.99 7.43 -15.03
N ALA A 206 -11.68 7.06 -15.08
CA ALA A 206 -10.85 7.22 -16.27
C ALA A 206 -11.03 6.08 -17.28
N GLU A 207 -10.47 6.27 -18.48
CA GLU A 207 -10.56 5.34 -19.60
C GLU A 207 -9.64 4.13 -19.47
N ILE A 208 -8.63 4.19 -18.60
CA ILE A 208 -7.60 3.17 -18.44
C ILE A 208 -7.64 2.57 -17.04
N ASP A 209 -7.33 1.28 -16.96
CA ASP A 209 -7.16 0.61 -15.68
C ASP A 209 -5.96 1.19 -14.92
N ARG A 210 -6.12 1.47 -13.63
CA ARG A 210 -4.99 1.72 -12.77
C ARG A 210 -4.43 0.38 -12.29
N VAL A 211 -3.17 0.10 -12.64
CA VAL A 211 -2.43 -1.08 -12.19
C VAL A 211 -1.26 -0.66 -11.32
N ALA A 212 -1.19 -1.20 -10.13
CA ALA A 212 -0.08 -1.01 -9.20
C ALA A 212 0.24 -2.32 -8.47
N VAL A 213 1.47 -2.45 -7.99
CA VAL A 213 1.89 -3.57 -7.15
C VAL A 213 2.31 -3.01 -5.80
N TYR A 214 1.75 -3.57 -4.72
CA TYR A 214 2.07 -3.19 -3.36
C TYR A 214 2.83 -4.29 -2.64
N PHE A 215 3.90 -3.88 -1.93
CA PHE A 215 4.71 -4.76 -1.08
C PHE A 215 4.60 -4.29 0.37
N ARG A 216 4.31 -5.22 1.27
CA ARG A 216 4.36 -4.97 2.71
C ARG A 216 5.73 -5.36 3.24
N ILE A 217 6.38 -4.42 3.89
CA ILE A 217 7.71 -4.56 4.48
C ILE A 217 7.54 -4.55 6.00
N TRP A 218 8.17 -5.47 6.69
CA TRP A 218 8.13 -5.50 8.16
C TRP A 218 9.53 -5.66 8.76
N LEU A 219 9.75 -5.04 9.91
CA LEU A 219 10.89 -5.35 10.76
C LEU A 219 10.77 -6.80 11.25
N ARG A 220 11.89 -7.54 11.31
CA ARG A 220 11.88 -8.96 11.66
C ARG A 220 11.36 -9.25 13.06
N ASP A 221 11.47 -8.28 13.97
CA ASP A 221 10.99 -8.34 15.35
C ASP A 221 9.59 -7.70 15.53
N LEU A 222 8.91 -7.35 14.44
CA LEU A 222 7.62 -6.65 14.48
C LEU A 222 6.57 -7.43 15.28
N GLU A 223 6.52 -8.75 15.16
CA GLU A 223 5.48 -9.56 15.81
C GLU A 223 5.59 -9.50 17.33
N GLU A 224 6.81 -9.49 17.86
CA GLU A 224 7.10 -9.36 19.28
C GLU A 224 6.79 -7.97 19.83
N ARG A 225 6.94 -6.93 18.96
CA ARG A 225 6.81 -5.51 19.31
C ARG A 225 5.61 -4.83 18.68
N ARG A 226 4.65 -5.58 18.20
CA ARG A 226 3.50 -5.06 17.44
C ARG A 226 2.77 -3.91 18.13
N TRP A 227 2.53 -4.04 19.45
CA TRP A 227 1.88 -2.99 20.21
C TRP A 227 2.74 -1.71 20.32
N GLU A 228 4.03 -1.86 20.54
CA GLU A 228 4.96 -0.72 20.56
C GLU A 228 4.97 0.01 19.22
N CYS A 229 5.00 -0.71 18.12
CA CYS A 229 4.97 -0.13 16.78
C CYS A 229 3.66 0.62 16.47
N LEU A 230 2.57 0.33 17.17
CA LEU A 230 1.31 1.08 17.06
C LEU A 230 1.26 2.34 17.94
N THR A 231 2.03 2.38 19.02
CA THR A 231 2.00 3.42 20.05
C THR A 231 3.27 4.25 20.15
N ASN A 232 4.33 3.84 19.46
CA ASN A 232 5.58 4.55 19.23
C ASN A 232 6.00 4.32 17.80
N ILE A 233 5.30 4.96 16.87
CA ILE A 233 5.24 4.60 15.45
C ILE A 233 6.57 4.72 14.70
N TRP A 234 7.55 5.42 15.26
CA TRP A 234 8.89 5.52 14.70
C TRP A 234 9.90 4.57 15.35
N GLU A 235 9.43 3.70 16.25
CA GLU A 235 10.28 2.68 16.87
C GLU A 235 10.83 1.71 15.81
N GLY A 236 12.15 1.52 15.82
CA GLY A 236 12.85 0.70 14.83
C GLY A 236 13.18 1.39 13.51
N TRP A 237 12.64 2.59 13.24
CA TRP A 237 13.02 3.39 12.07
C TRP A 237 14.38 4.08 12.29
N LYS A 238 15.14 4.29 11.21
CA LYS A 238 16.49 4.90 11.20
C LYS A 238 16.52 6.33 10.65
N ILE A 239 15.37 6.91 10.38
CA ILE A 239 15.19 8.25 9.78
C ILE A 239 14.71 9.27 10.80
#